data_6dce32b5d4b236177bc5ab3af74e7a26
#
_entry.id   6dce32b5d4b236177bc5ab3af74e7a26
#
_cell.length_a   1.000
_cell.length_b   1.000
_cell.length_c   1.000
_cell.angle_alpha   90.00
_cell.angle_beta   90.00
_cell.angle_gamma   90.00
#
_symmetry.space_group_name_H-M   'P 1'
#
loop_
_entity.id
_entity.type
_entity.pdbx_description
1 polymer ?
#
loop_
_entity_poly.entity_id
_entity_poly.type
_entity_poly.pdbx_seq_one_letter_code
_entity_poly.pdbx_strand_id
1 'polypeptide(L)'
;MAGSAPLFSAAGSLREPLASRMRPRNLDEYIGQDHIVGKGRLLRRAIAADQLTSVIFYGPPGSGKTTLARVIANHTRSNFITLNAVLTGVADIRTAIAQAEEHYTLYSRRTILFVDEVHRWNKSQQDALLPWVENGTIILIGATTENPFFEVNKALVSRSRVFQLKGLSASDLHTAALQALSDAERGYGRWRVTFEAGALEHLIETANGDARSLLNALELAVETTPEKWSPAAEPPVPAYGSTIYISKETAEESIQKKAVLYDRDGDYHYDIISAFIKSIRGRDADAAMYWLARMVAAGEDPHFIFRRMLISSCEDTGLADPLAVGIVNSAAEAFDRVGMPEG
;
A
#
# COMPACT_ATOMS: atom_id res chain seq x y z
N MET A 1 5.49 -25.83 -47.21
CA MET A 1 6.43 -25.03 -46.42
C MET A 1 5.86 -24.92 -45.00
N ALA A 2 6.43 -25.71 -44.11
CA ALA A 2 5.99 -25.74 -42.72
C ALA A 2 6.61 -24.53 -42.00
N GLY A 3 5.75 -23.63 -41.50
CA GLY A 3 6.17 -22.51 -40.68
C GLY A 3 6.67 -23.03 -39.36
N SER A 4 7.94 -22.79 -39.06
CA SER A 4 8.55 -23.04 -37.75
C SER A 4 7.90 -22.15 -36.70
N ALA A 5 7.13 -22.74 -35.79
CA ALA A 5 6.73 -22.09 -34.57
C ALA A 5 7.99 -21.67 -33.78
N PRO A 6 8.03 -20.49 -33.16
CA PRO A 6 9.20 -20.07 -32.43
C PRO A 6 9.42 -20.97 -31.21
N LEU A 7 10.60 -21.57 -31.16
CA LEU A 7 11.07 -22.49 -30.10
C LEU A 7 11.11 -21.90 -28.69
N PHE A 8 10.79 -20.61 -28.51
CA PHE A 8 10.83 -19.88 -27.24
C PHE A 8 9.47 -19.55 -26.65
N SER A 9 8.36 -20.03 -27.21
CA SER A 9 7.02 -19.81 -26.65
C SER A 9 6.61 -20.85 -25.59
N ALA A 10 7.46 -21.81 -25.27
CA ALA A 10 7.19 -22.81 -24.22
C ALA A 10 8.16 -22.79 -23.03
N ALA A 11 9.12 -21.88 -23.02
CA ALA A 11 10.05 -21.72 -21.90
C ALA A 11 9.54 -20.60 -20.99
N GLY A 12 8.82 -20.98 -19.90
CA GLY A 12 8.71 -20.19 -18.69
C GLY A 12 8.28 -18.75 -18.90
N SER A 13 7.00 -18.48 -19.16
CA SER A 13 6.46 -17.21 -18.70
C SER A 13 6.74 -17.16 -17.20
N LEU A 14 7.60 -16.25 -16.77
CA LEU A 14 7.75 -15.91 -15.37
C LEU A 14 6.32 -15.81 -14.82
N ARG A 15 5.92 -16.73 -13.93
CA ARG A 15 4.55 -16.74 -13.40
C ARG A 15 4.37 -15.43 -12.69
N GLU A 16 3.48 -14.61 -13.20
CA GLU A 16 3.14 -13.37 -12.55
C GLU A 16 2.68 -13.67 -11.11
N PRO A 17 3.18 -12.94 -10.07
CA PRO A 17 2.82 -13.20 -8.68
C PRO A 17 1.30 -13.27 -8.48
N LEU A 18 0.83 -14.11 -7.56
CA LEU A 18 -0.59 -14.29 -7.25
C LEU A 18 -1.29 -12.94 -6.97
N ALA A 19 -0.65 -12.07 -6.20
CA ALA A 19 -1.14 -10.73 -5.92
C ALA A 19 -1.36 -9.88 -7.19
N SER A 20 -0.65 -10.17 -8.26
CA SER A 20 -0.82 -9.51 -9.55
C SER A 20 -1.92 -10.17 -10.39
N ARG A 21 -1.92 -11.50 -10.46
CA ARG A 21 -2.92 -12.31 -11.18
C ARG A 21 -4.33 -12.10 -10.64
N MET A 22 -4.47 -11.98 -9.32
CA MET A 22 -5.74 -11.79 -8.61
C MET A 22 -6.24 -10.34 -8.58
N ARG A 23 -5.58 -9.42 -9.30
CA ARG A 23 -6.07 -8.04 -9.35
C ARG A 23 -7.48 -7.99 -9.93
N PRO A 24 -8.42 -7.28 -9.26
CA PRO A 24 -9.77 -7.04 -9.77
C PRO A 24 -9.76 -6.46 -11.19
N ARG A 25 -10.59 -7.00 -12.05
CA ARG A 25 -10.77 -6.55 -13.44
C ARG A 25 -11.82 -5.45 -13.55
N ASN A 26 -12.75 -5.41 -12.62
CA ASN A 26 -13.87 -4.47 -12.56
C ASN A 26 -14.20 -4.08 -11.12
N LEU A 27 -15.13 -3.12 -10.95
CA LEU A 27 -15.54 -2.62 -9.64
C LEU A 27 -16.32 -3.65 -8.80
N ASP A 28 -16.90 -4.67 -9.40
CA ASP A 28 -17.66 -5.69 -8.68
C ASP A 28 -16.74 -6.78 -8.09
N GLU A 29 -15.55 -6.95 -8.69
CA GLU A 29 -14.50 -7.79 -8.15
C GLU A 29 -13.65 -7.04 -7.08
N TYR A 30 -13.79 -5.71 -6.98
CA TYR A 30 -12.99 -4.89 -6.09
C TYR A 30 -13.46 -5.05 -4.64
N ILE A 31 -12.61 -5.61 -3.78
CA ILE A 31 -12.93 -5.93 -2.39
C ILE A 31 -12.65 -4.74 -1.48
N GLY A 32 -13.57 -4.48 -0.58
CA GLY A 32 -13.46 -3.43 0.43
C GLY A 32 -13.65 -2.02 -0.12
N GLN A 33 -13.32 -1.02 0.70
CA GLN A 33 -13.44 0.41 0.40
C GLN A 33 -14.88 0.86 0.05
N ASP A 34 -15.89 0.23 0.62
CA ASP A 34 -17.32 0.55 0.35
C ASP A 34 -17.68 2.01 0.59
N HIS A 35 -16.95 2.68 1.47
CA HIS A 35 -17.13 4.11 1.73
C HIS A 35 -16.74 4.99 0.52
N ILE A 36 -15.95 4.48 -0.43
CA ILE A 36 -15.49 5.19 -1.63
C ILE A 36 -16.19 4.65 -2.89
N VAL A 37 -16.16 3.31 -3.09
CA VAL A 37 -16.59 2.65 -4.32
C VAL A 37 -17.88 1.83 -4.18
N GLY A 38 -18.48 1.80 -3.00
CA GLY A 38 -19.75 1.11 -2.78
C GLY A 38 -20.89 1.63 -3.68
N LYS A 39 -21.96 0.88 -3.80
CA LYS A 39 -23.13 1.26 -4.61
C LYS A 39 -23.64 2.65 -4.20
N GLY A 40 -23.87 3.51 -5.19
CA GLY A 40 -24.34 4.89 -4.99
C GLY A 40 -23.28 5.91 -4.54
N ARG A 41 -22.04 5.50 -4.27
CA ARG A 41 -20.98 6.42 -3.91
C ARG A 41 -20.52 7.28 -5.10
N LEU A 42 -20.01 8.47 -4.78
CA LEU A 42 -19.67 9.48 -5.77
C LEU A 42 -18.69 8.94 -6.82
N LEU A 43 -17.59 8.30 -6.38
CA LEU A 43 -16.57 7.81 -7.31
C LEU A 43 -17.16 6.75 -8.26
N ARG A 44 -17.94 5.80 -7.74
CA ARG A 44 -18.59 4.76 -8.57
C ARG A 44 -19.54 5.38 -9.60
N ARG A 45 -20.32 6.40 -9.22
CA ARG A 45 -21.21 7.12 -10.13
C ARG A 45 -20.42 7.89 -11.22
N ALA A 46 -19.34 8.54 -10.83
CA ALA A 46 -18.48 9.28 -11.76
C ALA A 46 -17.84 8.34 -12.81
N ILE A 47 -17.38 7.15 -12.37
CA ILE A 47 -16.83 6.12 -13.27
C ILE A 47 -17.91 5.62 -14.23
N ALA A 48 -19.10 5.27 -13.72
CA ALA A 48 -20.20 4.78 -14.55
C ALA A 48 -20.71 5.79 -15.57
N ALA A 49 -20.64 7.09 -15.25
CA ALA A 49 -21.02 8.19 -16.14
C ALA A 49 -19.89 8.65 -17.08
N ASP A 50 -18.70 8.05 -17.02
CA ASP A 50 -17.48 8.51 -17.71
C ASP A 50 -17.16 10.01 -17.48
N GLN A 51 -17.48 10.48 -16.27
CA GLN A 51 -17.29 11.87 -15.81
C GLN A 51 -16.27 11.95 -14.66
N LEU A 52 -15.18 11.21 -14.83
CA LEU A 52 -14.09 11.24 -13.86
C LEU A 52 -13.37 12.60 -13.91
N THR A 53 -13.12 13.17 -12.75
CA THR A 53 -12.19 14.28 -12.52
C THR A 53 -10.91 13.78 -11.90
N SER A 54 -9.88 14.61 -11.82
CA SER A 54 -8.63 14.22 -11.15
C SER A 54 -8.88 13.81 -9.71
N VAL A 55 -8.18 12.75 -9.27
CA VAL A 55 -8.30 12.16 -7.95
C VAL A 55 -6.94 11.84 -7.36
N ILE A 56 -6.84 11.89 -6.05
CA ILE A 56 -5.67 11.43 -5.30
C ILE A 56 -6.13 10.37 -4.31
N PHE A 57 -5.59 9.17 -4.44
CA PHE A 57 -5.80 8.06 -3.51
C PHE A 57 -4.66 8.01 -2.51
N TYR A 58 -4.96 8.09 -1.22
CA TYR A 58 -3.95 7.91 -0.19
C TYR A 58 -4.38 6.87 0.85
N GLY A 59 -3.42 6.26 1.51
CA GLY A 59 -3.67 5.24 2.52
C GLY A 59 -2.57 4.17 2.55
N PRO A 60 -2.67 3.20 3.47
CA PRO A 60 -1.61 2.23 3.72
C PRO A 60 -1.26 1.38 2.49
N PRO A 61 -0.04 0.78 2.46
CA PRO A 61 0.33 -0.19 1.45
C PRO A 61 -0.69 -1.33 1.35
N GLY A 62 -0.87 -1.89 0.15
CA GLY A 62 -1.79 -3.03 -0.05
C GLY A 62 -3.29 -2.72 0.07
N SER A 63 -3.69 -1.46 0.32
CA SER A 63 -5.11 -1.05 0.39
C SER A 63 -5.84 -1.00 -0.96
N GLY A 64 -5.12 -1.23 -2.07
CA GLY A 64 -5.72 -1.33 -3.41
C GLY A 64 -5.66 -0.07 -4.28
N LYS A 65 -4.88 0.97 -3.93
CA LYS A 65 -4.77 2.24 -4.70
C LYS A 65 -4.46 2.04 -6.19
N THR A 66 -3.38 1.35 -6.50
CA THR A 66 -2.94 1.04 -7.88
C THR A 66 -3.96 0.17 -8.61
N THR A 67 -4.57 -0.76 -7.88
CA THR A 67 -5.63 -1.63 -8.41
C THR A 67 -6.87 -0.83 -8.78
N LEU A 68 -7.31 0.08 -7.91
CA LEU A 68 -8.48 0.94 -8.17
C LEU A 68 -8.26 1.82 -9.40
N ALA A 69 -7.05 2.39 -9.55
CA ALA A 69 -6.70 3.18 -10.72
C ALA A 69 -6.83 2.38 -12.04
N ARG A 70 -6.37 1.13 -12.04
CA ARG A 70 -6.50 0.22 -13.20
C ARG A 70 -7.94 -0.17 -13.49
N VAL A 71 -8.72 -0.47 -12.45
CA VAL A 71 -10.16 -0.75 -12.58
C VAL A 71 -10.90 0.44 -13.17
N ILE A 72 -10.57 1.66 -12.74
CA ILE A 72 -11.12 2.88 -13.32
C ILE A 72 -10.76 3.00 -14.80
N ALA A 73 -9.50 2.77 -15.14
CA ALA A 73 -9.03 2.82 -16.53
C ALA A 73 -9.79 1.84 -17.43
N ASN A 74 -10.06 0.63 -16.95
CA ASN A 74 -10.81 -0.39 -17.70
C ASN A 74 -12.29 0.00 -17.94
N HIS A 75 -12.87 0.86 -17.10
CA HIS A 75 -14.27 1.29 -17.21
C HIS A 75 -14.46 2.60 -17.96
N THR A 76 -13.39 3.33 -18.21
CA THR A 76 -13.43 4.61 -18.92
C THR A 76 -12.99 4.45 -20.38
N ARG A 77 -13.42 5.36 -21.24
CA ARG A 77 -12.96 5.42 -22.63
C ARG A 77 -11.65 6.19 -22.81
N SER A 78 -11.02 6.56 -21.70
CA SER A 78 -9.81 7.35 -21.69
C SER A 78 -8.58 6.51 -22.04
N ASN A 79 -7.57 7.13 -22.64
CA ASN A 79 -6.24 6.53 -22.73
C ASN A 79 -5.64 6.42 -21.30
N PHE A 80 -4.81 5.41 -21.05
CA PHE A 80 -4.23 5.19 -19.72
C PHE A 80 -2.70 5.13 -19.81
N ILE A 81 -2.06 6.09 -19.15
CA ILE A 81 -0.59 6.15 -19.03
C ILE A 81 -0.23 5.99 -17.55
N THR A 82 0.77 5.15 -17.29
CA THR A 82 1.27 4.92 -15.92
C THR A 82 2.67 5.47 -15.77
N LEU A 83 2.90 6.27 -14.76
CA LEU A 83 4.22 6.73 -14.33
C LEU A 83 4.48 6.28 -12.89
N ASN A 84 5.72 5.87 -12.63
CA ASN A 84 6.17 5.60 -11.26
C ASN A 84 7.05 6.79 -10.83
N ALA A 85 6.63 7.52 -9.81
CA ALA A 85 7.31 8.75 -9.40
C ALA A 85 8.77 8.54 -8.98
N VAL A 86 9.13 7.34 -8.52
CA VAL A 86 10.51 7.00 -8.13
C VAL A 86 11.44 6.88 -9.35
N LEU A 87 10.91 6.40 -10.47
CA LEU A 87 11.70 6.09 -11.68
C LEU A 87 11.60 7.17 -12.76
N THR A 88 10.63 8.09 -12.65
CA THR A 88 10.23 9.01 -13.71
C THR A 88 10.90 10.37 -13.57
N GLY A 89 11.61 10.80 -14.60
CA GLY A 89 12.17 12.14 -14.72
C GLY A 89 11.23 13.14 -15.39
N VAL A 90 11.64 14.42 -15.44
CA VAL A 90 10.87 15.50 -16.12
C VAL A 90 10.67 15.20 -17.61
N ALA A 91 11.62 14.52 -18.25
CA ALA A 91 11.52 14.14 -19.67
C ALA A 91 10.36 13.16 -19.92
N ASP A 92 10.19 12.18 -19.03
CA ASP A 92 9.12 11.19 -19.15
C ASP A 92 7.74 11.83 -18.94
N ILE A 93 7.65 12.79 -18.00
CA ILE A 93 6.43 13.56 -17.79
C ILE A 93 6.05 14.35 -19.06
N ARG A 94 7.03 15.01 -19.70
CA ARG A 94 6.80 15.72 -20.96
C ARG A 94 6.36 14.79 -22.09
N THR A 95 6.95 13.60 -22.16
CA THR A 95 6.56 12.58 -23.14
C THR A 95 5.11 12.12 -22.92
N ALA A 96 4.73 11.85 -21.66
CA ALA A 96 3.36 11.49 -21.33
C ALA A 96 2.36 12.60 -21.64
N ILE A 97 2.73 13.85 -21.41
CA ILE A 97 1.93 15.03 -21.78
C ILE A 97 1.75 15.10 -23.30
N ALA A 98 2.83 14.99 -24.07
CA ALA A 98 2.76 15.05 -25.54
C ALA A 98 1.87 13.92 -26.10
N GLN A 99 1.97 12.70 -25.57
CA GLN A 99 1.07 11.60 -25.92
C GLN A 99 -0.40 11.92 -25.57
N ALA A 100 -0.65 12.54 -24.42
CA ALA A 100 -2.01 12.91 -24.04
C ALA A 100 -2.62 13.97 -24.97
N GLU A 101 -1.83 14.95 -25.39
CA GLU A 101 -2.25 15.99 -26.37
C GLU A 101 -2.53 15.38 -27.74
N GLU A 102 -1.65 14.50 -28.22
CA GLU A 102 -1.84 13.79 -29.48
C GLU A 102 -3.14 12.97 -29.46
N HIS A 103 -3.37 12.19 -28.41
CA HIS A 103 -4.60 11.41 -28.23
C HIS A 103 -5.85 12.29 -28.15
N TYR A 104 -5.77 13.44 -27.49
CA TYR A 104 -6.88 14.36 -27.40
C TYR A 104 -7.18 15.00 -28.79
N THR A 105 -6.13 15.39 -29.51
CA THR A 105 -6.25 16.04 -30.82
C THR A 105 -6.77 15.08 -31.90
N LEU A 106 -6.22 13.83 -31.92
CA LEU A 106 -6.57 12.88 -32.99
C LEU A 106 -7.89 12.14 -32.73
N TYR A 107 -8.19 11.86 -31.47
CA TYR A 107 -9.31 10.95 -31.10
C TYR A 107 -10.35 11.61 -30.20
N SER A 108 -10.17 12.86 -29.80
CA SER A 108 -11.01 13.55 -28.80
C SER A 108 -11.17 12.75 -27.51
N ARG A 109 -10.13 12.00 -27.12
CA ARG A 109 -10.11 11.17 -25.93
C ARG A 109 -9.19 11.77 -24.88
N ARG A 110 -9.70 11.90 -23.68
CA ARG A 110 -8.91 12.32 -22.51
C ARG A 110 -7.92 11.22 -22.12
N THR A 111 -6.83 11.59 -21.48
CA THR A 111 -5.85 10.66 -20.95
C THR A 111 -5.93 10.64 -19.43
N ILE A 112 -6.07 9.45 -18.86
CA ILE A 112 -5.84 9.21 -17.43
C ILE A 112 -4.34 8.99 -17.23
N LEU A 113 -3.71 9.87 -16.49
CA LEU A 113 -2.33 9.76 -16.07
C LEU A 113 -2.31 9.23 -14.65
N PHE A 114 -1.94 7.96 -14.48
CA PHE A 114 -1.75 7.36 -13.17
C PHE A 114 -0.31 7.59 -12.71
N VAL A 115 -0.14 8.19 -11.54
CA VAL A 115 1.17 8.44 -10.91
C VAL A 115 1.21 7.70 -9.59
N ASP A 116 2.03 6.64 -9.54
CA ASP A 116 2.25 5.89 -8.30
C ASP A 116 3.33 6.58 -7.46
N GLU A 117 3.10 6.66 -6.15
CA GLU A 117 3.94 7.35 -5.15
C GLU A 117 4.17 8.85 -5.50
N VAL A 118 3.11 9.57 -5.86
CA VAL A 118 3.16 10.96 -6.35
C VAL A 118 3.90 11.92 -5.42
N HIS A 119 3.96 11.64 -4.12
CA HIS A 119 4.70 12.42 -3.13
C HIS A 119 6.23 12.40 -3.36
N ARG A 120 6.75 11.42 -4.10
CA ARG A 120 8.18 11.34 -4.46
C ARG A 120 8.59 12.35 -5.53
N TRP A 121 7.63 12.95 -6.22
CA TRP A 121 7.92 14.00 -7.17
C TRP A 121 8.24 15.31 -6.47
N ASN A 122 9.26 16.00 -6.94
CA ASN A 122 9.54 17.36 -6.50
C ASN A 122 8.48 18.35 -7.03
N LYS A 123 8.50 19.57 -6.48
CA LYS A 123 7.51 20.59 -6.83
C LYS A 123 7.48 20.90 -8.32
N SER A 124 8.63 20.97 -8.98
CA SER A 124 8.70 21.28 -10.43
C SER A 124 8.10 20.17 -11.30
N GLN A 125 8.22 18.90 -10.88
CA GLN A 125 7.59 17.78 -11.58
C GLN A 125 6.07 17.81 -11.41
N GLN A 126 5.59 18.12 -10.21
CA GLN A 126 4.17 18.25 -9.94
C GLN A 126 3.57 19.47 -10.66
N ASP A 127 4.27 20.61 -10.68
CA ASP A 127 3.84 21.83 -11.36
C ASP A 127 3.73 21.64 -12.88
N ALA A 128 4.55 20.80 -13.48
CA ALA A 128 4.52 20.50 -14.91
C ALA A 128 3.17 19.93 -15.40
N LEU A 129 2.39 19.30 -14.52
CA LEU A 129 1.09 18.74 -14.86
C LEU A 129 -0.07 19.75 -14.74
N LEU A 130 0.12 20.84 -14.00
CA LEU A 130 -0.98 21.76 -13.66
C LEU A 130 -1.76 22.27 -14.88
N PRO A 131 -1.13 22.76 -15.97
CA PRO A 131 -1.86 23.28 -17.12
C PRO A 131 -2.77 22.23 -17.78
N TRP A 132 -2.33 20.98 -17.82
CA TRP A 132 -3.00 19.85 -18.46
C TRP A 132 -4.12 19.25 -17.64
N VAL A 133 -3.99 19.35 -16.31
CA VAL A 133 -5.05 19.01 -15.36
C VAL A 133 -6.12 20.09 -15.35
N GLU A 134 -5.73 21.36 -15.46
CA GLU A 134 -6.65 22.51 -15.51
C GLU A 134 -7.51 22.54 -16.78
N ASN A 135 -6.91 22.30 -17.94
CA ASN A 135 -7.64 22.28 -19.21
C ASN A 135 -8.39 20.96 -19.47
N GLY A 136 -8.21 19.95 -18.62
CA GLY A 136 -8.91 18.67 -18.69
C GLY A 136 -8.39 17.70 -19.75
N THR A 137 -7.26 17.98 -20.41
CA THR A 137 -6.59 17.03 -21.33
C THR A 137 -6.10 15.80 -20.57
N ILE A 138 -5.60 16.02 -19.35
CA ILE A 138 -5.15 14.96 -18.44
C ILE A 138 -6.09 14.89 -17.23
N ILE A 139 -6.55 13.68 -16.93
CA ILE A 139 -7.17 13.33 -15.67
C ILE A 139 -6.09 12.68 -14.80
N LEU A 140 -5.65 13.37 -13.75
CA LEU A 140 -4.65 12.82 -12.84
C LEU A 140 -5.30 11.80 -11.89
N ILE A 141 -4.71 10.63 -11.78
CA ILE A 141 -4.94 9.69 -10.66
C ILE A 141 -3.61 9.57 -9.91
N GLY A 142 -3.45 10.31 -8.81
CA GLY A 142 -2.29 10.18 -7.93
C GLY A 142 -2.52 9.07 -6.90
N ALA A 143 -1.51 8.26 -6.63
CA ALA A 143 -1.49 7.31 -5.51
C ALA A 143 -0.33 7.66 -4.58
N THR A 144 -0.59 7.61 -3.27
CA THR A 144 0.42 7.87 -2.25
C THR A 144 0.12 7.10 -0.97
N THR A 145 1.16 6.77 -0.22
CA THR A 145 1.04 6.26 1.15
C THR A 145 0.94 7.37 2.18
N GLU A 146 1.33 8.59 1.81
CA GLU A 146 1.42 9.73 2.69
C GLU A 146 0.23 10.68 2.53
N ASN A 147 0.04 11.57 3.51
CA ASN A 147 -1.06 12.53 3.48
C ASN A 147 -0.83 13.59 2.40
N PRO A 148 -1.66 13.61 1.34
CA PRO A 148 -1.44 14.49 0.20
C PRO A 148 -1.58 15.97 0.52
N PHE A 149 -2.20 16.33 1.63
CA PHE A 149 -2.32 17.73 2.04
C PHE A 149 -1.00 18.34 2.51
N PHE A 150 0.00 17.50 2.88
CA PHE A 150 1.33 17.92 3.27
C PHE A 150 2.35 17.72 2.15
N GLU A 151 2.27 16.61 1.44
CA GLU A 151 3.32 16.14 0.53
C GLU A 151 3.05 16.47 -0.95
N VAL A 152 1.80 16.69 -1.32
CA VAL A 152 1.44 17.04 -2.70
C VAL A 152 1.20 18.53 -2.84
N ASN A 153 1.60 19.08 -3.99
CA ASN A 153 1.38 20.50 -4.29
C ASN A 153 -0.08 20.90 -4.09
N LYS A 154 -0.29 21.97 -3.30
CA LYS A 154 -1.62 22.49 -3.00
C LYS A 154 -2.46 22.80 -4.23
N ALA A 155 -1.81 23.20 -5.33
CA ALA A 155 -2.49 23.48 -6.59
C ALA A 155 -3.04 22.20 -7.27
N LEU A 156 -2.35 21.06 -7.17
CA LEU A 156 -2.86 19.75 -7.62
C LEU A 156 -3.96 19.24 -6.69
N VAL A 157 -3.76 19.36 -5.39
CA VAL A 157 -4.75 18.93 -4.38
C VAL A 157 -6.07 19.68 -4.55
N SER A 158 -6.03 21.02 -4.77
CA SER A 158 -7.23 21.85 -4.96
C SER A 158 -8.01 21.50 -6.22
N ARG A 159 -7.37 20.88 -7.22
CA ARG A 159 -7.98 20.45 -8.48
C ARG A 159 -8.33 18.98 -8.54
N SER A 160 -8.04 18.26 -7.45
CA SER A 160 -8.25 16.82 -7.34
C SER A 160 -9.21 16.52 -6.20
N ARG A 161 -9.94 15.41 -6.32
CA ARG A 161 -10.70 14.87 -5.19
C ARG A 161 -9.81 13.90 -4.43
N VAL A 162 -9.68 14.10 -3.13
CA VAL A 162 -8.86 13.25 -2.26
C VAL A 162 -9.72 12.17 -1.64
N PHE A 163 -9.30 10.91 -1.77
CA PHE A 163 -9.96 9.75 -1.18
C PHE A 163 -8.99 8.97 -0.32
N GLN A 164 -9.36 8.77 0.93
CA GLN A 164 -8.61 7.96 1.86
C GLN A 164 -9.02 6.49 1.75
N LEU A 165 -8.11 5.63 1.33
CA LEU A 165 -8.27 4.18 1.40
C LEU A 165 -7.82 3.70 2.79
N LYS A 166 -8.58 2.79 3.35
CA LYS A 166 -8.26 2.15 4.63
C LYS A 166 -7.59 0.79 4.39
N GLY A 167 -6.88 0.29 5.38
CA GLY A 167 -6.50 -1.12 5.40
C GLY A 167 -7.74 -2.00 5.24
N LEU A 168 -7.61 -3.11 4.56
CA LEU A 168 -8.71 -4.06 4.40
C LEU A 168 -9.07 -4.69 5.74
N SER A 169 -10.34 -4.93 5.98
CA SER A 169 -10.79 -5.66 7.17
C SER A 169 -10.41 -7.15 7.08
N ALA A 170 -10.43 -7.85 8.21
CA ALA A 170 -10.20 -9.29 8.22
C ALA A 170 -11.20 -10.05 7.31
N SER A 171 -12.46 -9.59 7.24
CA SER A 171 -13.48 -10.16 6.34
C SER A 171 -13.18 -9.89 4.87
N ASP A 172 -12.63 -8.72 4.52
CA ASP A 172 -12.21 -8.40 3.15
C ASP A 172 -11.03 -9.28 2.73
N LEU A 173 -10.03 -9.43 3.61
CA LEU A 173 -8.87 -10.29 3.39
C LEU A 173 -9.27 -11.76 3.26
N HIS A 174 -10.20 -12.23 4.09
CA HIS A 174 -10.75 -13.58 3.99
C HIS A 174 -11.43 -13.80 2.63
N THR A 175 -12.22 -12.84 2.17
CA THR A 175 -12.85 -12.87 0.85
C THR A 175 -11.80 -12.92 -0.27
N ALA A 176 -10.73 -12.12 -0.18
CA ALA A 176 -9.64 -12.12 -1.14
C ALA A 176 -8.91 -13.48 -1.19
N ALA A 177 -8.65 -14.09 -0.03
CA ALA A 177 -8.05 -15.42 0.06
C ALA A 177 -8.94 -16.48 -0.57
N LEU A 178 -10.24 -16.51 -0.25
CA LEU A 178 -11.19 -17.46 -0.83
C LEU A 178 -11.33 -17.30 -2.35
N GLN A 179 -11.34 -16.07 -2.86
CA GLN A 179 -11.32 -15.84 -4.30
C GLN A 179 -10.06 -16.42 -4.95
N ALA A 180 -8.89 -16.20 -4.35
CA ALA A 180 -7.63 -16.75 -4.85
C ALA A 180 -7.58 -18.27 -4.81
N LEU A 181 -8.19 -18.89 -3.81
CA LEU A 181 -8.28 -20.35 -3.67
C LEU A 181 -9.30 -21.00 -4.61
N SER A 182 -10.35 -20.26 -5.00
CA SER A 182 -11.45 -20.78 -5.83
C SER A 182 -11.29 -20.46 -7.31
N ASP A 183 -10.55 -19.42 -7.70
CA ASP A 183 -10.36 -19.04 -9.10
C ASP A 183 -9.45 -20.03 -9.81
N ALA A 184 -10.01 -20.78 -10.78
CA ALA A 184 -9.29 -21.81 -11.53
C ALA A 184 -8.38 -21.25 -12.63
N GLU A 185 -8.56 -19.98 -13.02
CA GLU A 185 -7.79 -19.32 -14.08
C GLU A 185 -6.59 -18.56 -13.50
N ARG A 186 -6.84 -17.74 -12.48
CA ARG A 186 -5.86 -16.80 -11.92
C ARG A 186 -5.24 -17.27 -10.60
N GLY A 187 -5.99 -18.09 -9.86
CA GLY A 187 -5.64 -18.56 -8.53
C GLY A 187 -5.32 -20.06 -8.46
N TYR A 188 -5.75 -20.66 -7.38
CA TYR A 188 -5.48 -22.06 -7.04
C TYR A 188 -6.69 -22.99 -7.15
N GLY A 189 -7.79 -22.56 -7.79
CA GLY A 189 -9.03 -23.34 -7.90
C GLY A 189 -8.93 -24.68 -8.66
N ARG A 190 -7.77 -24.97 -9.26
CA ARG A 190 -7.47 -26.28 -9.87
C ARG A 190 -6.88 -27.29 -8.90
N TRP A 191 -6.54 -26.86 -7.68
CA TRP A 191 -6.03 -27.69 -6.59
C TRP A 191 -7.03 -27.71 -5.44
N ARG A 192 -6.98 -28.75 -4.65
CA ARG A 192 -7.74 -28.80 -3.41
C ARG A 192 -6.85 -28.32 -2.27
N VAL A 193 -6.87 -27.02 -1.99
CA VAL A 193 -6.12 -26.45 -0.89
C VAL A 193 -6.95 -26.52 0.38
N THR A 194 -6.39 -27.12 1.44
CA THR A 194 -7.01 -27.23 2.75
C THR A 194 -6.05 -26.68 3.81
N PHE A 195 -6.61 -26.12 4.86
CA PHE A 195 -5.84 -25.49 5.94
C PHE A 195 -6.09 -26.23 7.24
N GLU A 196 -5.06 -26.32 8.07
CA GLU A 196 -5.21 -26.61 9.47
C GLU A 196 -6.04 -25.50 10.15
N ALA A 197 -6.79 -25.88 11.21
CA ALA A 197 -7.62 -24.90 11.93
C ALA A 197 -6.76 -23.74 12.47
N GLY A 198 -7.14 -22.50 12.10
CA GLY A 198 -6.43 -21.28 12.47
C GLY A 198 -5.27 -20.88 11.56
N ALA A 199 -4.87 -21.71 10.58
CA ALA A 199 -3.75 -21.38 9.70
C ALA A 199 -4.09 -20.23 8.72
N LEU A 200 -5.28 -20.24 8.11
CA LEU A 200 -5.72 -19.17 7.24
C LEU A 200 -5.97 -17.88 8.02
N GLU A 201 -6.58 -17.98 9.18
CA GLU A 201 -6.82 -16.85 10.08
C GLU A 201 -5.52 -16.19 10.51
N HIS A 202 -4.48 -16.97 10.77
CA HIS A 202 -3.15 -16.47 11.10
C HIS A 202 -2.52 -15.66 9.93
N LEU A 203 -2.64 -16.15 8.68
CA LEU A 203 -2.21 -15.42 7.49
C LEU A 203 -2.94 -14.07 7.37
N ILE A 204 -4.26 -14.05 7.62
CA ILE A 204 -5.11 -12.86 7.54
C ILE A 204 -4.74 -11.83 8.62
N GLU A 205 -4.60 -12.27 9.87
CA GLU A 205 -4.24 -11.40 10.99
C GLU A 205 -2.87 -10.75 10.78
N THR A 206 -1.89 -11.55 10.35
CA THR A 206 -0.53 -11.06 10.14
C THR A 206 -0.42 -10.13 8.92
N ALA A 207 -1.27 -10.31 7.91
CA ALA A 207 -1.33 -9.41 6.76
C ALA A 207 -1.78 -7.98 7.14
N ASN A 208 -2.47 -7.82 8.27
CA ASN A 208 -2.83 -6.54 8.87
C ASN A 208 -3.38 -5.51 7.85
N GLY A 209 -4.41 -5.90 7.10
CA GLY A 209 -5.07 -5.01 6.13
C GLY A 209 -4.41 -4.91 4.75
N ASP A 210 -3.31 -5.63 4.50
CA ASP A 210 -2.57 -5.61 3.24
C ASP A 210 -2.84 -6.87 2.41
N ALA A 211 -3.68 -6.74 1.37
CA ALA A 211 -4.00 -7.85 0.47
C ALA A 211 -2.78 -8.40 -0.29
N ARG A 212 -1.79 -7.56 -0.62
CA ARG A 212 -0.58 -8.01 -1.33
C ARG A 212 0.23 -8.94 -0.44
N SER A 213 0.40 -8.57 0.83
CA SER A 213 1.11 -9.42 1.79
C SER A 213 0.40 -10.74 2.02
N LEU A 214 -0.93 -10.73 2.16
CA LEU A 214 -1.73 -11.95 2.29
C LEU A 214 -1.57 -12.87 1.08
N LEU A 215 -1.75 -12.34 -0.13
CA LEU A 215 -1.68 -13.13 -1.35
C LEU A 215 -0.26 -13.67 -1.62
N ASN A 216 0.78 -12.91 -1.30
CA ASN A 216 2.15 -13.39 -1.40
C ASN A 216 2.44 -14.51 -0.39
N ALA A 217 1.98 -14.38 0.85
CA ALA A 217 2.12 -15.43 1.86
C ALA A 217 1.34 -16.69 1.46
N LEU A 218 0.13 -16.52 0.95
CA LEU A 218 -0.69 -17.60 0.43
C LEU A 218 -0.02 -18.32 -0.75
N GLU A 219 0.56 -17.57 -1.70
CA GLU A 219 1.31 -18.10 -2.83
C GLU A 219 2.48 -18.94 -2.34
N LEU A 220 3.28 -18.42 -1.41
CA LEU A 220 4.42 -19.13 -0.86
C LEU A 220 3.96 -20.41 -0.14
N ALA A 221 2.94 -20.34 0.72
CA ALA A 221 2.42 -21.48 1.44
C ALA A 221 1.94 -22.59 0.48
N VAL A 222 1.22 -22.23 -0.58
CA VAL A 222 0.71 -23.23 -1.55
C VAL A 222 1.81 -23.81 -2.42
N GLU A 223 2.74 -22.99 -2.91
CA GLU A 223 3.78 -23.43 -3.87
C GLU A 223 4.93 -24.18 -3.19
N THR A 224 5.17 -23.97 -1.90
CA THR A 224 6.21 -24.67 -1.15
C THR A 224 5.72 -25.89 -0.36
N THR A 225 4.42 -26.19 -0.38
CA THR A 225 3.83 -27.32 0.32
C THR A 225 3.40 -28.41 -0.67
N PRO A 226 4.30 -29.34 -1.05
CA PRO A 226 3.95 -30.44 -1.94
C PRO A 226 3.37 -31.61 -1.16
N GLU A 227 2.58 -32.42 -1.83
CA GLU A 227 1.96 -33.63 -1.27
C GLU A 227 2.99 -34.68 -0.77
N LYS A 228 4.22 -34.68 -1.32
CA LYS A 228 5.36 -35.51 -0.90
C LYS A 228 6.66 -34.79 -1.24
N TRP A 229 7.16 -33.97 -0.36
CA TRP A 229 8.45 -33.31 -0.55
C TRP A 229 9.62 -34.19 -0.05
N SER A 230 10.68 -34.26 -0.87
CA SER A 230 11.97 -34.80 -0.49
C SER A 230 13.04 -33.74 -0.73
N PRO A 231 13.98 -33.50 0.23
CA PRO A 231 15.06 -32.52 0.06
C PRO A 231 15.96 -32.75 -1.17
N ALA A 232 15.93 -33.95 -1.74
CA ALA A 232 16.71 -34.34 -2.93
C ALA A 232 15.94 -34.18 -4.25
N ALA A 233 14.69 -33.73 -4.23
CA ALA A 233 13.90 -33.46 -5.44
C ALA A 233 13.99 -31.99 -5.84
N GLU A 234 13.98 -31.71 -7.13
CA GLU A 234 13.75 -30.36 -7.64
C GLU A 234 12.45 -29.79 -7.04
N PRO A 235 12.34 -28.43 -6.86
CA PRO A 235 11.17 -27.84 -6.22
C PRO A 235 9.90 -28.36 -6.87
N PRO A 236 8.99 -28.97 -6.11
CA PRO A 236 7.87 -29.69 -6.68
C PRO A 236 6.82 -28.70 -7.17
N VAL A 237 6.43 -28.87 -8.42
CA VAL A 237 5.20 -28.27 -8.93
C VAL A 237 4.07 -29.25 -8.58
N PRO A 238 3.09 -28.88 -7.73
CA PRO A 238 1.98 -29.75 -7.41
C PRO A 238 1.24 -30.17 -8.68
N ALA A 239 0.97 -31.46 -8.84
CA ALA A 239 0.17 -31.93 -9.95
C ALA A 239 -1.26 -31.38 -9.90
N TYR A 240 -1.85 -31.05 -11.04
CA TYR A 240 -3.25 -30.58 -11.09
C TYR A 240 -4.19 -31.58 -10.40
N GLY A 241 -5.08 -31.06 -9.54
CA GLY A 241 -6.05 -31.87 -8.81
C GLY A 241 -5.52 -32.51 -7.52
N SER A 242 -4.25 -32.34 -7.18
CA SER A 242 -3.71 -32.80 -5.91
C SER A 242 -4.28 -32.01 -4.73
N THR A 243 -4.32 -32.64 -3.55
CA THR A 243 -4.68 -31.98 -2.30
C THR A 243 -3.43 -31.39 -1.67
N ILE A 244 -3.45 -30.12 -1.38
CA ILE A 244 -2.39 -29.38 -0.70
C ILE A 244 -2.91 -29.08 0.71
N TYR A 245 -2.21 -29.57 1.73
CA TYR A 245 -2.54 -29.30 3.13
C TYR A 245 -1.55 -28.31 3.74
N ILE A 246 -2.02 -27.17 4.15
CA ILE A 246 -1.22 -26.11 4.76
C ILE A 246 -1.38 -26.20 6.28
N SER A 247 -0.31 -26.59 6.97
CA SER A 247 -0.26 -26.59 8.42
C SER A 247 -0.10 -25.17 8.97
N LYS A 248 -0.35 -25.00 10.25
CA LYS A 248 -0.12 -23.74 10.93
C LYS A 248 1.34 -23.30 10.89
N GLU A 249 2.26 -24.24 11.06
CA GLU A 249 3.70 -24.03 10.94
C GLU A 249 4.10 -23.51 9.54
N THR A 250 3.61 -24.15 8.47
CA THR A 250 3.82 -23.69 7.10
C THR A 250 3.26 -22.29 6.87
N ALA A 251 2.10 -21.99 7.43
CA ALA A 251 1.51 -20.65 7.34
C ALA A 251 2.39 -19.60 8.06
N GLU A 252 2.91 -19.91 9.25
CA GLU A 252 3.82 -19.05 10.01
C GLU A 252 5.14 -18.80 9.26
N GLU A 253 5.74 -19.84 8.68
CA GLU A 253 6.97 -19.72 7.89
C GLU A 253 6.78 -18.93 6.59
N SER A 254 5.60 -19.01 5.98
CA SER A 254 5.27 -18.30 4.74
C SER A 254 5.08 -16.80 4.91
N ILE A 255 4.99 -16.34 6.15
CA ILE A 255 4.84 -14.93 6.47
C ILE A 255 6.22 -14.28 6.53
N GLN A 256 6.49 -13.36 5.63
CA GLN A 256 7.59 -12.41 5.84
C GLN A 256 7.21 -11.52 7.02
N LYS A 257 7.98 -11.57 8.12
CA LYS A 257 7.83 -10.60 9.21
C LYS A 257 7.93 -9.19 8.61
N LYS A 258 6.80 -8.50 8.53
CA LYS A 258 6.84 -7.07 8.27
C LYS A 258 7.61 -6.46 9.44
N ALA A 259 8.66 -5.70 9.14
CA ALA A 259 9.11 -4.69 10.08
C ALA A 259 7.86 -3.91 10.49
N VAL A 260 7.71 -3.65 11.80
CA VAL A 260 6.58 -2.86 12.32
C VAL A 260 6.42 -1.67 11.39
N LEU A 261 5.24 -1.52 10.76
CA LEU A 261 4.96 -0.43 9.83
C LEU A 261 5.06 0.89 10.61
N TYR A 262 6.24 1.42 10.59
CA TYR A 262 6.56 2.74 11.04
C TYR A 262 7.15 3.45 9.82
N ASP A 263 6.31 4.24 9.18
CA ASP A 263 6.77 5.10 8.10
C ASP A 263 7.40 6.33 8.75
N ARG A 264 8.72 6.42 8.66
CA ARG A 264 9.54 7.43 9.34
C ARG A 264 9.18 8.86 8.93
N ASP A 265 8.56 9.01 7.76
CA ASP A 265 8.19 10.29 7.15
C ASP A 265 6.68 10.40 6.84
N GLY A 266 5.84 9.42 7.25
CA GLY A 266 4.42 9.37 6.92
C GLY A 266 3.46 9.75 8.05
N ASP A 267 2.16 9.79 7.76
CA ASP A 267 1.07 10.13 8.70
C ASP A 267 1.10 9.29 9.99
N TYR A 268 1.54 8.02 9.90
CA TYR A 268 1.70 7.14 11.06
C TYR A 268 2.75 7.63 12.06
N HIS A 269 3.82 8.24 11.58
CA HIS A 269 4.82 8.89 12.44
C HIS A 269 4.18 10.00 13.27
N TYR A 270 3.44 10.90 12.62
CA TYR A 270 2.76 12.00 13.29
C TYR A 270 1.61 11.53 14.19
N ASP A 271 0.90 10.49 13.79
CA ASP A 271 -0.18 9.93 14.60
C ASP A 271 0.34 9.24 15.87
N ILE A 272 1.42 8.46 15.78
CA ILE A 272 2.00 7.76 16.92
C ILE A 272 2.64 8.72 17.89
N ILE A 273 3.45 9.69 17.42
CA ILE A 273 4.02 10.71 18.31
C ILE A 273 2.93 11.59 18.93
N SER A 274 1.87 11.90 18.19
CA SER A 274 0.72 12.64 18.71
C SER A 274 -0.02 11.84 19.78
N ALA A 275 -0.20 10.54 19.59
CA ALA A 275 -0.79 9.65 20.59
C ALA A 275 0.09 9.56 21.84
N PHE A 276 1.41 9.43 21.68
CA PHE A 276 2.37 9.46 22.79
C PHE A 276 2.25 10.74 23.62
N ILE A 277 2.34 11.92 22.99
CA ILE A 277 2.23 13.20 23.68
C ILE A 277 0.85 13.39 24.32
N LYS A 278 -0.23 12.99 23.64
CA LYS A 278 -1.59 13.03 24.20
C LYS A 278 -1.74 12.11 25.42
N SER A 279 -1.09 10.96 25.45
CA SER A 279 -1.08 10.05 26.59
C SER A 279 -0.37 10.69 27.80
N ILE A 280 0.77 11.36 27.57
CA ILE A 280 1.46 12.14 28.61
C ILE A 280 0.54 13.24 29.17
N ARG A 281 -0.08 14.03 28.30
CA ARG A 281 -1.04 15.09 28.70
C ARG A 281 -2.24 14.52 29.45
N GLY A 282 -2.73 13.35 29.03
CA GLY A 282 -3.82 12.61 29.67
C GLY A 282 -3.44 11.95 30.99
N ARG A 283 -2.15 11.98 31.39
CA ARG A 283 -1.61 11.29 32.58
C ARG A 283 -1.82 9.78 32.56
N ASP A 284 -1.88 9.20 31.38
CA ASP A 284 -1.96 7.77 31.15
C ASP A 284 -0.55 7.21 30.89
N ALA A 285 0.10 6.75 31.96
CA ALA A 285 1.46 6.27 31.89
C ALA A 285 1.57 4.96 31.07
N ASP A 286 0.57 4.08 31.16
CA ASP A 286 0.57 2.81 30.45
C ASP A 286 0.44 3.02 28.94
N ALA A 287 -0.46 3.90 28.52
CA ALA A 287 -0.58 4.31 27.13
C ALA A 287 0.68 5.02 26.61
N ALA A 288 1.30 5.90 27.42
CA ALA A 288 2.53 6.58 27.05
C ALA A 288 3.68 5.55 26.83
N MET A 289 3.85 4.61 27.74
CA MET A 289 4.85 3.54 27.62
C MET A 289 4.59 2.63 26.40
N TYR A 290 3.33 2.30 26.13
CA TYR A 290 2.95 1.54 24.94
C TYR A 290 3.38 2.25 23.64
N TRP A 291 3.05 3.53 23.50
CA TRP A 291 3.40 4.29 22.30
C TRP A 291 4.91 4.52 22.19
N LEU A 292 5.61 4.74 23.31
CA LEU A 292 7.08 4.82 23.33
C LEU A 292 7.71 3.51 22.86
N ALA A 293 7.32 2.37 23.45
CA ALA A 293 7.83 1.07 23.06
C ALA A 293 7.58 0.77 21.59
N ARG A 294 6.42 1.19 21.06
CA ARG A 294 6.09 1.04 19.65
C ARG A 294 6.99 1.87 18.74
N MET A 295 7.32 3.12 19.12
CA MET A 295 8.26 3.98 18.38
C MET A 295 9.67 3.37 18.38
N VAL A 296 10.15 2.93 19.54
CA VAL A 296 11.48 2.31 19.69
C VAL A 296 11.59 1.02 18.88
N ALA A 297 10.58 0.12 18.97
CA ALA A 297 10.53 -1.12 18.20
C ALA A 297 10.48 -0.90 16.69
N ALA A 298 9.94 0.24 16.26
CA ALA A 298 9.86 0.65 14.89
C ALA A 298 11.13 1.36 14.37
N GLY A 299 12.13 1.58 15.24
CA GLY A 299 13.40 2.22 14.89
C GLY A 299 13.32 3.74 14.75
N GLU A 300 12.39 4.40 15.47
CA GLU A 300 12.33 5.85 15.52
C GLU A 300 13.62 6.42 16.09
N ASP A 301 13.99 7.62 15.61
CA ASP A 301 15.13 8.33 16.12
C ASP A 301 14.91 8.77 17.59
N PRO A 302 15.69 8.24 18.55
CA PRO A 302 15.56 8.62 19.96
C PRO A 302 15.66 10.13 20.19
N HIS A 303 16.51 10.85 19.42
CA HIS A 303 16.61 12.30 19.52
C HIS A 303 15.33 13.03 19.14
N PHE A 304 14.57 12.47 18.18
CA PHE A 304 13.26 12.99 17.84
C PHE A 304 12.27 12.80 19.00
N ILE A 305 12.28 11.62 19.63
CA ILE A 305 11.42 11.33 20.80
C ILE A 305 11.76 12.30 21.94
N PHE A 306 13.05 12.43 22.31
CA PHE A 306 13.49 13.35 23.35
C PHE A 306 13.15 14.81 23.05
N ARG A 307 13.29 15.24 21.79
CA ARG A 307 12.88 16.59 21.36
C ARG A 307 11.39 16.84 21.61
N ARG A 308 10.54 15.87 21.30
CA ARG A 308 9.08 15.97 21.54
C ARG A 308 8.74 15.97 23.03
N MET A 309 9.43 15.16 23.82
CA MET A 309 9.28 15.18 25.28
C MET A 309 9.73 16.52 25.88
N LEU A 310 10.82 17.09 25.39
CA LEU A 310 11.32 18.39 25.86
C LEU A 310 10.33 19.51 25.55
N ILE A 311 9.75 19.51 24.34
CA ILE A 311 8.70 20.46 23.96
C ILE A 311 7.49 20.31 24.91
N SER A 312 7.01 19.09 25.14
CA SER A 312 5.87 18.83 26.03
C SER A 312 6.16 19.23 27.48
N SER A 313 7.40 19.01 27.97
CA SER A 313 7.78 19.46 29.32
C SER A 313 7.77 20.96 29.44
N CYS A 314 8.08 21.71 28.38
CA CYS A 314 8.04 23.17 28.37
C CYS A 314 6.61 23.70 28.21
N GLU A 315 5.83 23.15 27.29
CA GLU A 315 4.51 23.68 26.92
C GLU A 315 3.39 23.17 27.82
N ASP A 316 3.40 21.84 28.13
CA ASP A 316 2.30 21.21 28.85
C ASP A 316 2.49 21.19 30.37
N THR A 317 3.73 21.00 30.83
CA THR A 317 4.10 21.03 32.25
C THR A 317 4.50 22.45 32.68
N GLY A 318 5.42 23.06 31.96
CA GLY A 318 5.85 24.43 32.13
C GLY A 318 6.23 24.78 33.59
N LEU A 319 5.70 25.88 34.09
CA LEU A 319 5.96 26.35 35.45
C LEU A 319 5.28 25.52 36.57
N ALA A 320 4.40 24.60 36.23
CA ALA A 320 3.78 23.70 37.21
C ALA A 320 4.80 22.75 37.85
N ASP A 321 5.79 22.31 37.03
CA ASP A 321 6.97 21.59 37.53
C ASP A 321 8.22 22.01 36.74
N PRO A 322 8.97 22.99 37.23
CA PRO A 322 10.16 23.50 36.58
C PRO A 322 11.29 22.47 36.43
N LEU A 323 11.25 21.35 37.19
CA LEU A 323 12.24 20.28 37.10
C LEU A 323 12.03 19.38 35.88
N ALA A 324 10.83 19.32 35.31
CA ALA A 324 10.50 18.45 34.21
C ALA A 324 11.43 18.66 33.01
N VAL A 325 11.71 19.90 32.65
CA VAL A 325 12.63 20.24 31.55
C VAL A 325 14.05 19.72 31.82
N GLY A 326 14.54 19.91 33.06
CA GLY A 326 15.86 19.44 33.46
C GLY A 326 15.98 17.93 33.44
N ILE A 327 14.94 17.21 33.88
CA ILE A 327 14.89 15.74 33.88
C ILE A 327 14.97 15.21 32.43
N VAL A 328 14.15 15.73 31.52
CA VAL A 328 14.14 15.30 30.12
C VAL A 328 15.47 15.60 29.43
N ASN A 329 16.04 16.78 29.65
CA ASN A 329 17.34 17.14 29.08
C ASN A 329 18.46 16.23 29.61
N SER A 330 18.51 15.98 30.91
CA SER A 330 19.50 15.08 31.51
C SER A 330 19.36 13.64 31.02
N ALA A 331 18.14 13.15 30.79
CA ALA A 331 17.89 11.85 30.21
C ALA A 331 18.40 11.78 28.75
N ALA A 332 18.15 12.81 27.94
CA ALA A 332 18.67 12.89 26.58
C ALA A 332 20.20 12.88 26.53
N GLU A 333 20.85 13.67 27.40
CA GLU A 333 22.32 13.67 27.50
C GLU A 333 22.89 12.33 28.00
N ALA A 334 22.19 11.64 28.90
CA ALA A 334 22.57 10.31 29.35
C ALA A 334 22.47 9.29 28.21
N PHE A 335 21.40 9.35 27.42
CA PHE A 335 21.24 8.54 26.22
C PHE A 335 22.38 8.74 25.22
N ASP A 336 22.80 9.99 24.98
CA ASP A 336 23.93 10.29 24.05
C ASP A 336 25.25 9.65 24.49
N ARG A 337 25.43 9.39 25.79
CA ARG A 337 26.62 8.74 26.33
C ARG A 337 26.54 7.24 26.33
N VAL A 338 25.37 6.68 26.53
CA VAL A 338 25.14 5.24 26.72
C VAL A 338 24.78 4.61 25.37
N GLY A 339 23.85 5.22 24.61
CA GLY A 339 23.35 4.69 23.33
C GLY A 339 22.43 3.48 23.49
N MET A 340 21.98 2.96 22.33
CA MET A 340 21.20 1.72 22.28
C MET A 340 22.14 0.50 22.44
N PRO A 341 21.68 -0.62 23.05
CA PRO A 341 20.32 -0.88 23.57
C PRO A 341 20.08 -0.47 25.02
N GLU A 342 21.08 -0.04 25.77
CA GLU A 342 21.02 0.23 27.21
C GLU A 342 20.44 1.62 27.56
N GLY A 343 20.42 2.54 26.59
CA GLY A 343 20.01 3.94 26.74
C GLY A 343 18.52 4.20 26.73
#